data_3c0ce59d3eb4ee332590588f69e665db
#
_entry.id   3c0ce59d3eb4ee332590588f69e665db
#
_cell.length_a   1.000
_cell.length_b   1.000
_cell.length_c   1.000
_cell.angle_alpha   90.00
_cell.angle_beta   90.00
_cell.angle_gamma   90.00
#
_symmetry.space_group_name_H-M   'P 1'
#
loop_
_entity.id
_entity.type
_entity.pdbx_description
1 polymer ?
#
loop_
_entity_poly.entity_id
_entity_poly.type
_entity_poly.pdbx_seq_one_letter_code
_entity_poly.pdbx_strand_id
1 'polypeptide(L)'
;MAHFPKPFFKKARKSWYVEIDRKQIKLGPDREQAFLQYHQLMQQPAEQINASPESLVNIIDAFLEWTDRNRAPDTYEWYRYRLQRFVDKYPSMQVSALKPFHVEEWVDGYDIAQTTRRNYFRSIKRCLSWAKRQGRIDTNPLVALDIPGAERRDVYVPLDEFETLLTFVPCPRFRDLLVTTYQTGCRPQESLRVVGEYVDAKNARWIFPQMKSKGKKSPRIIYLNDSALDISNRLLDEFQEGELFRNAAGRAWTTEAVNCVFDRIQVRMGKKILESEKKQPSENEIASFVKTLAPTKTVKGVARKKRPAELRCEAKRKLTNQMAKQVAPRYSLYSLRHSWATNALKHDIDPLTVALLMGHKDPSMLARVYQHLSHSPDHMREQARKATGA
;
A
#
# COMPACT_ATOMS: atom_id res chain seq x y z
N MET A 1 -5.49 22.42 -7.47
CA MET A 1 -4.56 23.48 -7.08
C MET A 1 -3.18 22.85 -7.05
N ALA A 2 -2.23 23.37 -7.80
CA ALA A 2 -0.85 22.95 -7.71
C ALA A 2 -0.41 23.14 -6.25
N HIS A 3 0.08 22.12 -5.62
CA HIS A 3 0.56 22.20 -4.24
C HIS A 3 1.91 22.90 -4.28
N PHE A 4 1.88 24.24 -4.24
CA PHE A 4 3.11 25.01 -4.16
C PHE A 4 3.86 24.62 -2.88
N PRO A 5 5.14 24.27 -2.98
CA PRO A 5 5.95 23.98 -1.81
C PRO A 5 5.93 25.20 -0.89
N LYS A 6 5.58 25.01 0.37
CA LYS A 6 5.50 26.12 1.35
C LYS A 6 6.81 26.24 2.14
N PRO A 7 7.30 27.45 2.39
CA PRO A 7 8.43 27.65 3.28
C PRO A 7 8.11 27.17 4.71
N PHE A 8 9.07 26.49 5.34
CA PHE A 8 8.96 26.02 6.72
C PHE A 8 10.22 26.35 7.53
N PHE A 9 10.04 26.62 8.81
CA PHE A 9 11.13 27.00 9.70
C PHE A 9 11.69 25.80 10.46
N LYS A 10 13.00 25.56 10.35
CA LYS A 10 13.71 24.54 11.14
C LYS A 10 14.27 25.13 12.41
N LYS A 11 13.63 24.88 13.55
CA LYS A 11 14.06 25.38 14.87
C LYS A 11 15.51 25.00 15.19
N ALA A 12 15.94 23.77 14.89
CA ALA A 12 17.30 23.29 15.16
C ALA A 12 18.39 24.00 14.35
N ARG A 13 18.06 24.59 13.20
CA ARG A 13 18.99 25.28 12.31
C ARG A 13 18.73 26.79 12.24
N LYS A 14 17.74 27.29 13.00
CA LYS A 14 17.32 28.70 13.07
C LYS A 14 17.19 29.36 11.69
N SER A 15 16.63 28.66 10.73
CA SER A 15 16.53 29.12 9.34
C SER A 15 15.29 28.56 8.63
N TRP A 16 14.78 29.32 7.66
CA TRP A 16 13.70 28.93 6.76
C TRP A 16 14.24 28.08 5.62
N TYR A 17 13.42 27.14 5.17
CA TYR A 17 13.70 26.21 4.08
C TYR A 17 12.46 26.06 3.22
N VAL A 18 12.65 25.73 1.95
CA VAL A 18 11.60 25.22 1.05
C VAL A 18 12.07 23.88 0.48
N GLU A 19 11.16 22.96 0.30
CA GLU A 19 11.46 21.69 -0.35
C GLU A 19 10.91 21.71 -1.79
N ILE A 20 11.81 21.72 -2.76
CA ILE A 20 11.52 21.66 -4.20
C ILE A 20 12.22 20.41 -4.73
N ASP A 21 11.48 19.55 -5.42
CA ASP A 21 11.97 18.29 -6.00
C ASP A 21 12.78 17.42 -5.01
N ARG A 22 12.28 17.32 -3.77
CA ARG A 22 12.91 16.60 -2.65
C ARG A 22 14.28 17.15 -2.21
N LYS A 23 14.68 18.31 -2.71
CA LYS A 23 15.85 19.05 -2.24
C LYS A 23 15.41 20.18 -1.33
N GLN A 24 16.02 20.27 -0.16
CA GLN A 24 15.75 21.35 0.78
C GLN A 24 16.68 22.50 0.50
N ILE A 25 16.12 23.62 0.08
CA ILE A 25 16.82 24.87 -0.21
C ILE A 25 16.71 25.76 1.02
N LYS A 26 17.84 26.26 1.51
CA LYS A 26 17.89 27.20 2.64
C LYS A 26 17.53 28.59 2.15
N LEU A 27 16.55 29.23 2.78
CA LEU A 27 16.09 30.59 2.44
C LEU A 27 16.64 31.68 3.38
N GLY A 28 17.30 31.30 4.50
CA GLY A 28 17.85 32.24 5.47
C GLY A 28 17.15 32.26 6.83
N PRO A 29 17.74 32.98 7.81
CA PRO A 29 17.20 33.03 9.18
C PRO A 29 16.04 34.01 9.33
N ASP A 30 16.01 35.08 8.55
CA ASP A 30 14.98 36.12 8.60
C ASP A 30 13.75 35.71 7.77
N ARG A 31 12.58 35.96 8.33
CA ARG A 31 11.31 35.53 7.71
C ARG A 31 11.00 36.32 6.44
N GLU A 32 11.14 37.62 6.46
CA GLU A 32 10.75 38.48 5.32
C GLU A 32 11.68 38.25 4.13
N GLN A 33 12.98 38.17 4.39
CA GLN A 33 13.98 37.86 3.37
C GLN A 33 13.82 36.44 2.83
N ALA A 34 13.49 35.47 3.69
CA ALA A 34 13.23 34.11 3.26
C ALA A 34 11.99 34.00 2.35
N PHE A 35 10.93 34.75 2.65
CA PHE A 35 9.74 34.78 1.79
C PHE A 35 9.99 35.56 0.49
N LEU A 36 10.80 36.58 0.49
CA LEU A 36 11.27 37.28 -0.72
C LEU A 36 12.07 36.33 -1.63
N GLN A 37 13.04 35.62 -1.07
CA GLN A 37 13.81 34.61 -1.80
C GLN A 37 12.93 33.47 -2.31
N TYR A 38 11.95 33.04 -1.51
CA TYR A 38 10.98 32.05 -1.94
C TYR A 38 10.18 32.53 -3.15
N HIS A 39 9.67 33.76 -3.11
CA HIS A 39 8.93 34.33 -4.25
C HIS A 39 9.81 34.48 -5.50
N GLN A 40 11.08 34.85 -5.34
CA GLN A 40 12.03 34.93 -6.46
C GLN A 40 12.32 33.54 -7.05
N LEU A 41 12.50 32.52 -6.20
CA LEU A 41 12.68 31.11 -6.61
C LEU A 41 11.45 30.58 -7.36
N MET A 42 10.26 30.95 -6.90
CA MET A 42 8.99 30.51 -7.51
C MET A 42 8.61 31.31 -8.75
N GLN A 43 9.20 32.51 -8.95
CA GLN A 43 9.06 33.34 -10.16
C GLN A 43 10.07 32.95 -11.26
N GLN A 44 11.13 32.19 -10.94
CA GLN A 44 11.96 31.62 -11.99
C GLN A 44 11.08 30.65 -12.78
N PRO A 45 10.84 30.88 -14.08
CA PRO A 45 10.10 29.92 -14.87
C PRO A 45 10.87 28.61 -14.75
N ALA A 46 10.24 27.57 -14.23
CA ALA A 46 10.61 26.23 -14.64
C ALA A 46 10.77 26.31 -16.14
N GLU A 47 11.94 25.94 -16.69
CA GLU A 47 12.16 26.00 -18.15
C GLU A 47 10.88 25.51 -18.79
N GLN A 48 10.11 26.45 -19.36
CA GLN A 48 8.92 26.10 -20.10
C GLN A 48 9.48 25.39 -21.32
N ILE A 49 9.51 24.09 -21.22
CA ILE A 49 9.54 23.25 -22.40
C ILE A 49 8.29 23.71 -23.14
N ASN A 50 8.48 24.50 -24.19
CA ASN A 50 7.41 24.90 -25.13
C ASN A 50 6.96 23.64 -25.86
N ALA A 51 6.24 22.79 -25.13
CA ALA A 51 5.77 21.52 -25.60
C ALA A 51 4.56 21.81 -26.50
N SER A 52 4.62 21.37 -27.73
CA SER A 52 3.47 21.45 -28.66
C SER A 52 2.25 20.75 -28.01
N PRO A 53 1.01 21.08 -28.42
CA PRO A 53 -0.19 20.40 -27.93
C PRO A 53 -0.12 18.87 -28.04
N GLU A 54 0.66 18.35 -28.98
CA GLU A 54 0.89 16.91 -29.20
C GLU A 54 2.01 16.31 -28.31
N SER A 55 2.64 17.13 -27.47
CA SER A 55 3.66 16.65 -26.54
C SER A 55 3.04 15.70 -25.52
N LEU A 56 3.72 14.58 -25.30
CA LEU A 56 3.32 13.59 -24.31
C LEU A 56 3.22 14.18 -22.90
N VAL A 57 4.11 15.11 -22.55
CA VAL A 57 4.11 15.80 -21.25
C VAL A 57 2.79 16.54 -21.05
N ASN A 58 2.34 17.34 -22.05
CA ASN A 58 1.08 18.08 -21.98
C ASN A 58 -0.13 17.15 -21.83
N ILE A 59 -0.12 16.01 -22.52
CA ILE A 59 -1.19 15.00 -22.38
C ILE A 59 -1.20 14.38 -20.98
N ILE A 60 -0.03 14.08 -20.43
CA ILE A 60 0.10 13.52 -19.09
C ILE A 60 -0.35 14.53 -18.03
N ASP A 61 0.08 15.78 -18.12
CA ASP A 61 -0.32 16.84 -17.18
C ASP A 61 -1.83 17.06 -17.21
N ALA A 62 -2.42 17.16 -18.39
CA ALA A 62 -3.86 17.28 -18.52
C ALA A 62 -4.63 16.06 -17.96
N PHE A 63 -4.09 14.85 -18.10
CA PHE A 63 -4.66 13.66 -17.49
C PHE A 63 -4.54 13.68 -15.96
N LEU A 64 -3.42 14.13 -15.43
CA LEU A 64 -3.20 14.25 -14.00
C LEU A 64 -4.11 15.31 -13.39
N GLU A 65 -4.28 16.48 -14.01
CA GLU A 65 -5.26 17.48 -13.58
C GLU A 65 -6.69 16.95 -13.58
N TRP A 66 -7.07 16.22 -14.64
CA TRP A 66 -8.38 15.58 -14.70
C TRP A 66 -8.55 14.54 -13.59
N THR A 67 -7.50 13.76 -13.30
CA THR A 67 -7.51 12.74 -12.26
C THR A 67 -7.63 13.36 -10.88
N ASP A 68 -6.95 14.45 -10.62
CA ASP A 68 -7.02 15.20 -9.35
C ASP A 68 -8.45 15.70 -9.07
N ARG A 69 -9.10 16.26 -10.09
CA ARG A 69 -10.47 16.78 -9.97
C ARG A 69 -11.54 15.68 -9.87
N ASN A 70 -11.34 14.53 -10.51
CA ASN A 70 -12.39 13.53 -10.74
C ASN A 70 -12.16 12.18 -10.03
N ARG A 71 -11.05 11.99 -9.34
CA ARG A 71 -10.69 10.74 -8.67
C ARG A 71 -10.29 10.96 -7.21
N ALA A 72 -10.16 9.86 -6.46
CA ALA A 72 -9.65 9.93 -5.11
C ALA A 72 -8.17 10.35 -5.11
N PRO A 73 -7.70 11.08 -4.07
CA PRO A 73 -6.31 11.52 -3.95
C PRO A 73 -5.28 10.40 -4.13
N ASP A 74 -5.54 9.22 -3.54
CA ASP A 74 -4.67 8.04 -3.70
C ASP A 74 -4.55 7.59 -5.17
N THR A 75 -5.61 7.78 -5.97
CA THR A 75 -5.61 7.45 -7.41
C THR A 75 -4.76 8.45 -8.19
N TYR A 76 -4.86 9.74 -7.85
CA TYR A 76 -4.01 10.78 -8.43
C TYR A 76 -2.54 10.49 -8.14
N GLU A 77 -2.16 10.28 -6.88
CA GLU A 77 -0.79 9.96 -6.48
C GLU A 77 -0.27 8.68 -7.15
N TRP A 78 -1.15 7.68 -7.31
CA TRP A 78 -0.82 6.44 -8.00
C TRP A 78 -0.41 6.65 -9.46
N TYR A 79 -1.12 7.54 -10.20
CA TYR A 79 -0.77 7.91 -11.57
C TYR A 79 0.43 8.84 -11.61
N ARG A 80 0.43 9.90 -10.79
CA ARG A 80 1.50 10.90 -10.74
C ARG A 80 2.87 10.27 -10.56
N TYR A 81 3.01 9.39 -9.57
CA TYR A 81 4.27 8.72 -9.30
C TYR A 81 4.82 7.92 -10.50
N ARG A 82 3.97 7.30 -11.29
CA ARG A 82 4.39 6.47 -12.44
C ARG A 82 4.61 7.29 -13.68
N LEU A 83 3.66 8.16 -13.99
CA LEU A 83 3.72 8.97 -15.20
C LEU A 83 4.86 9.99 -15.16
N GLN A 84 5.16 10.55 -13.98
CA GLN A 84 6.34 11.41 -13.80
C GLN A 84 7.63 10.67 -14.21
N ARG A 85 7.80 9.43 -13.80
CA ARG A 85 8.98 8.62 -14.17
C ARG A 85 9.05 8.32 -15.67
N PHE A 86 7.91 8.26 -16.34
CA PHE A 86 7.88 8.11 -17.78
C PHE A 86 8.34 9.39 -18.47
N VAL A 87 7.84 10.53 -18.01
CA VAL A 87 8.26 11.87 -18.49
C VAL A 87 9.75 12.10 -18.21
N ASP A 88 10.26 11.74 -17.04
CA ASP A 88 11.67 11.88 -16.70
C ASP A 88 12.58 11.11 -17.68
N LYS A 89 12.13 9.96 -18.20
CA LYS A 89 12.87 9.19 -19.21
C LYS A 89 12.71 9.78 -20.62
N TYR A 90 11.54 10.33 -20.94
CA TYR A 90 11.20 10.80 -22.28
C TYR A 90 10.61 12.24 -22.25
N PRO A 91 11.38 13.26 -21.84
CA PRO A 91 10.85 14.60 -21.55
C PRO A 91 10.37 15.36 -22.80
N SER A 92 10.91 15.07 -23.97
CA SER A 92 10.59 15.75 -25.23
C SER A 92 9.80 14.88 -26.21
N MET A 93 9.26 13.74 -25.78
CA MET A 93 8.58 12.81 -26.64
C MET A 93 7.24 13.37 -27.14
N GLN A 94 6.99 13.25 -28.43
CA GLN A 94 5.70 13.52 -29.05
C GLN A 94 4.82 12.25 -29.01
N VAL A 95 3.50 12.43 -28.91
CA VAL A 95 2.56 11.29 -28.89
C VAL A 95 2.66 10.46 -30.17
N SER A 96 2.87 11.11 -31.33
CA SER A 96 3.03 10.45 -32.64
C SER A 96 4.28 9.56 -32.73
N ALA A 97 5.33 9.91 -32.00
CA ALA A 97 6.59 9.13 -31.92
C ALA A 97 6.54 7.96 -30.94
N LEU A 98 5.55 7.96 -30.03
CA LEU A 98 5.44 6.93 -29.01
C LEU A 98 5.07 5.58 -29.62
N LYS A 99 5.79 4.52 -29.26
CA LYS A 99 5.54 3.14 -29.67
C LYS A 99 5.52 2.21 -28.43
N PRO A 100 4.92 1.01 -28.51
CA PRO A 100 4.89 0.04 -27.41
C PRO A 100 6.24 -0.23 -26.79
N PHE A 101 7.29 -0.39 -27.58
CA PHE A 101 8.63 -0.72 -27.10
C PHE A 101 9.21 0.34 -26.14
N HIS A 102 8.84 1.62 -26.28
CA HIS A 102 9.28 2.65 -25.33
C HIS A 102 8.76 2.40 -23.91
N VAL A 103 7.55 1.82 -23.79
CA VAL A 103 6.99 1.46 -22.47
C VAL A 103 7.72 0.24 -21.89
N GLU A 104 8.05 -0.73 -22.73
CA GLU A 104 8.79 -1.93 -22.34
C GLU A 104 10.20 -1.54 -21.87
N GLU A 105 10.94 -0.80 -22.67
CA GLU A 105 12.28 -0.29 -22.35
C GLU A 105 12.30 0.59 -21.10
N TRP A 106 11.24 1.40 -20.90
CA TRP A 106 11.12 2.20 -19.68
C TRP A 106 11.02 1.32 -18.45
N VAL A 107 10.20 0.29 -18.50
CA VAL A 107 9.91 -0.57 -17.33
C VAL A 107 11.03 -1.58 -17.12
N ASP A 108 11.71 -2.05 -18.19
CA ASP A 108 12.86 -2.93 -18.11
C ASP A 108 14.05 -2.29 -17.37
N GLY A 109 14.11 -0.97 -17.34
CA GLY A 109 15.10 -0.24 -16.54
C GLY A 109 14.93 -0.35 -15.02
N TYR A 110 13.88 -1.05 -14.54
CA TYR A 110 13.62 -1.21 -13.11
C TYR A 110 13.58 -2.68 -12.70
N ASP A 111 14.27 -3.01 -11.63
CA ASP A 111 14.10 -4.31 -10.94
C ASP A 111 12.84 -4.26 -10.06
N ILE A 112 11.70 -4.65 -10.63
CA ILE A 112 10.38 -4.57 -9.99
C ILE A 112 9.57 -5.86 -10.19
N ALA A 113 8.75 -6.18 -9.19
CA ALA A 113 7.84 -7.34 -9.26
C ALA A 113 6.84 -7.21 -10.42
N GLN A 114 6.44 -8.37 -10.99
CA GLN A 114 5.55 -8.48 -12.15
C GLN A 114 4.25 -7.67 -12.01
N THR A 115 3.62 -7.69 -10.85
CA THR A 115 2.42 -6.88 -10.59
C THR A 115 2.71 -5.37 -10.64
N THR A 116 3.90 -4.95 -10.20
CA THR A 116 4.33 -3.54 -10.29
C THR A 116 4.58 -3.18 -11.75
N ARG A 117 5.28 -4.04 -12.51
CA ARG A 117 5.47 -3.92 -13.95
C ARG A 117 4.14 -3.71 -14.68
N ARG A 118 3.16 -4.59 -14.45
CA ARG A 118 1.79 -4.45 -14.95
C ARG A 118 1.19 -3.08 -14.66
N ASN A 119 1.38 -2.56 -13.46
CA ASN A 119 0.80 -1.27 -13.05
C ASN A 119 1.44 -0.09 -13.79
N TYR A 120 2.71 -0.14 -14.15
CA TYR A 120 3.36 0.85 -14.99
C TYR A 120 2.76 0.87 -16.39
N PHE A 121 2.62 -0.28 -17.04
CA PHE A 121 1.97 -0.42 -18.35
C PHE A 121 0.54 0.12 -18.33
N ARG A 122 -0.24 -0.24 -17.32
CA ARG A 122 -1.62 0.23 -17.16
C ARG A 122 -1.71 1.76 -16.98
N SER A 123 -0.76 2.38 -16.31
CA SER A 123 -0.80 3.81 -16.06
C SER A 123 -0.72 4.62 -17.34
N ILE A 124 0.25 4.34 -18.20
CA ILE A 124 0.44 5.07 -19.47
C ILE A 124 -0.65 4.71 -20.49
N LYS A 125 -1.02 3.43 -20.62
CA LYS A 125 -2.10 2.99 -21.52
C LYS A 125 -3.43 3.66 -21.14
N ARG A 126 -3.72 3.80 -19.86
CA ARG A 126 -4.93 4.49 -19.38
C ARG A 126 -4.92 5.97 -19.66
N CYS A 127 -3.78 6.65 -19.49
CA CYS A 127 -3.60 8.06 -19.80
C CYS A 127 -3.93 8.34 -21.28
N LEU A 128 -3.32 7.59 -22.19
CA LEU A 128 -3.55 7.79 -23.64
C LEU A 128 -4.96 7.36 -24.09
N SER A 129 -5.52 6.33 -23.47
CA SER A 129 -6.92 5.94 -23.72
C SER A 129 -7.91 7.01 -23.23
N TRP A 130 -7.57 7.74 -22.17
CA TRP A 130 -8.33 8.91 -21.75
C TRP A 130 -8.16 10.06 -22.73
N ALA A 131 -6.95 10.38 -23.14
CA ALA A 131 -6.66 11.46 -24.09
C ALA A 131 -7.41 11.27 -25.41
N LYS A 132 -7.43 10.05 -25.97
CA LYS A 132 -8.22 9.72 -27.16
C LYS A 132 -9.71 9.97 -26.96
N ARG A 133 -10.28 9.51 -25.84
CA ARG A 133 -11.71 9.70 -25.54
C ARG A 133 -12.09 11.17 -25.32
N GLN A 134 -11.14 12.00 -24.89
CA GLN A 134 -11.33 13.44 -24.75
C GLN A 134 -11.03 14.23 -26.05
N GLY A 135 -10.72 13.54 -27.14
CA GLY A 135 -10.37 14.20 -28.42
C GLY A 135 -9.07 15.00 -28.39
N ARG A 136 -8.17 14.73 -27.42
CA ARG A 136 -6.86 15.39 -27.33
C ARG A 136 -5.82 14.78 -28.25
N ILE A 137 -6.04 13.56 -28.67
CA ILE A 137 -5.27 12.81 -29.66
C ILE A 137 -6.24 12.02 -30.55
N ASP A 138 -5.95 11.92 -31.83
CA ASP A 138 -6.80 11.20 -32.80
C ASP A 138 -6.69 9.69 -32.63
N THR A 139 -5.49 9.21 -32.39
CA THR A 139 -5.20 7.77 -32.21
C THR A 139 -4.40 7.53 -30.95
N ASN A 140 -4.66 6.37 -30.30
CA ASN A 140 -3.84 5.92 -29.18
C ASN A 140 -2.72 5.01 -29.70
N PRO A 141 -1.45 5.45 -29.67
CA PRO A 141 -0.33 4.64 -30.17
C PRO A 141 -0.07 3.35 -29.37
N LEU A 142 -0.65 3.25 -28.16
CA LEU A 142 -0.50 2.09 -27.28
C LEU A 142 -1.71 1.15 -27.28
N VAL A 143 -2.57 1.19 -28.30
CA VAL A 143 -3.71 0.26 -28.42
C VAL A 143 -3.22 -1.18 -28.35
N ALA A 144 -2.19 -1.51 -29.15
CA ALA A 144 -1.61 -2.85 -29.26
C ALA A 144 -0.63 -3.23 -28.12
N LEU A 145 -0.43 -2.33 -27.13
CA LEU A 145 0.46 -2.62 -26.00
C LEU A 145 -0.11 -3.77 -25.16
N ASP A 146 0.60 -4.88 -25.08
CA ASP A 146 0.25 -6.00 -24.22
C ASP A 146 0.55 -5.68 -22.77
N ILE A 147 -0.44 -5.91 -21.90
CA ILE A 147 -0.29 -5.68 -20.47
C ILE A 147 0.10 -7.00 -19.80
N PRO A 148 1.28 -7.08 -19.16
CA PRO A 148 1.71 -8.30 -18.48
C PRO A 148 0.66 -8.82 -17.48
N GLY A 149 0.63 -10.13 -17.26
CA GLY A 149 -0.18 -10.74 -16.22
C GLY A 149 0.13 -10.17 -14.83
N ALA A 150 -0.77 -10.36 -13.90
CA ALA A 150 -0.51 -10.05 -12.48
C ALA A 150 -0.17 -11.34 -11.76
N GLU A 151 0.92 -11.35 -11.00
CA GLU A 151 1.14 -12.40 -10.02
C GLU A 151 0.17 -12.20 -8.85
N ARG A 152 -0.54 -13.23 -8.50
CA ARG A 152 -1.42 -13.24 -7.34
C ARG A 152 -0.64 -13.77 -6.14
N ARG A 153 -0.83 -13.12 -5.01
CA ARG A 153 -0.42 -13.65 -3.71
C ARG A 153 -1.67 -14.18 -3.04
N ASP A 154 -1.87 -15.46 -3.17
CA ASP A 154 -2.98 -16.13 -2.51
C ASP A 154 -2.51 -16.61 -1.14
N VAL A 155 -2.69 -15.74 -0.15
CA VAL A 155 -2.34 -16.06 1.23
C VAL A 155 -3.63 -16.38 1.97
N TYR A 156 -3.93 -17.65 2.10
CA TYR A 156 -4.92 -18.17 3.03
C TYR A 156 -4.24 -18.42 4.38
N VAL A 157 -4.82 -17.89 5.43
CA VAL A 157 -4.35 -18.02 6.81
C VAL A 157 -5.40 -18.82 7.57
N PRO A 158 -5.22 -20.15 7.79
CA PRO A 158 -6.11 -20.93 8.59
C PRO A 158 -6.07 -20.51 10.06
N LEU A 159 -7.01 -21.00 10.88
CA LEU A 159 -7.17 -20.54 12.26
C LEU A 159 -5.94 -20.81 13.14
N ASP A 160 -5.37 -21.99 13.04
CA ASP A 160 -4.16 -22.40 13.77
C ASP A 160 -2.94 -21.53 13.42
N GLU A 161 -2.81 -21.20 12.14
CA GLU A 161 -1.77 -20.28 11.66
C GLU A 161 -2.03 -18.85 12.14
N PHE A 162 -3.29 -18.42 12.17
CA PHE A 162 -3.67 -17.12 12.72
C PHE A 162 -3.39 -17.03 14.22
N GLU A 163 -3.71 -18.07 14.99
CA GLU A 163 -3.39 -18.16 16.42
C GLU A 163 -1.87 -18.11 16.65
N THR A 164 -1.12 -18.84 15.83
CA THR A 164 0.35 -18.79 15.84
C THR A 164 0.85 -17.36 15.54
N LEU A 165 0.32 -16.69 14.52
CA LEU A 165 0.64 -15.29 14.21
C LEU A 165 0.43 -14.39 15.42
N LEU A 166 -0.69 -14.55 16.12
CA LEU A 166 -1.02 -13.74 17.30
C LEU A 166 0.00 -13.90 18.44
N THR A 167 0.70 -15.02 18.55
CA THR A 167 1.77 -15.21 19.57
C THR A 167 2.96 -14.27 19.33
N PHE A 168 3.17 -13.81 18.10
CA PHE A 168 4.22 -12.86 17.73
C PHE A 168 3.78 -11.39 17.79
N VAL A 169 2.54 -11.13 18.24
CA VAL A 169 1.96 -9.79 18.37
C VAL A 169 1.98 -9.34 19.83
N PRO A 170 2.98 -8.57 20.27
CA PRO A 170 3.09 -8.14 21.66
C PRO A 170 2.15 -7.01 22.05
N CYS A 171 1.65 -6.23 21.07
CA CYS A 171 0.77 -5.08 21.30
C CYS A 171 -0.69 -5.54 21.33
N PRO A 172 -1.40 -5.47 22.49
CA PRO A 172 -2.80 -5.88 22.60
C PRO A 172 -3.70 -5.10 21.61
N ARG A 173 -3.49 -3.80 21.47
CA ARG A 173 -4.27 -2.95 20.53
C ARG A 173 -4.10 -3.35 19.06
N PHE A 174 -2.91 -3.85 18.68
CA PHE A 174 -2.70 -4.39 17.34
C PHE A 174 -3.34 -5.77 17.20
N ARG A 175 -3.33 -6.58 18.28
CA ARG A 175 -4.05 -7.86 18.31
C ARG A 175 -5.54 -7.67 18.09
N ASP A 176 -6.18 -6.68 18.75
CA ASP A 176 -7.59 -6.33 18.54
C ASP A 176 -7.91 -6.02 17.07
N LEU A 177 -7.06 -5.22 16.42
CA LEU A 177 -7.20 -4.92 15.00
C LEU A 177 -7.14 -6.17 14.12
N LEU A 178 -6.19 -7.10 14.42
CA LEU A 178 -6.06 -8.34 13.66
C LEU A 178 -7.26 -9.27 13.87
N VAL A 179 -7.65 -9.48 15.13
CA VAL A 179 -8.80 -10.34 15.49
C VAL A 179 -10.06 -9.81 14.82
N THR A 180 -10.37 -8.52 14.97
CA THR A 180 -11.55 -7.93 14.35
C THR A 180 -11.54 -8.05 12.83
N THR A 181 -10.38 -7.83 12.18
CA THR A 181 -10.28 -7.97 10.72
C THR A 181 -10.46 -9.42 10.28
N TYR A 182 -9.90 -10.39 11.02
CA TYR A 182 -10.02 -11.82 10.75
C TYR A 182 -11.46 -12.32 10.95
N GLN A 183 -12.16 -11.81 11.95
CA GLN A 183 -13.51 -12.23 12.32
C GLN A 183 -14.64 -11.56 11.50
N THR A 184 -14.37 -10.40 10.89
CA THR A 184 -15.39 -9.66 10.13
C THR A 184 -15.18 -9.68 8.63
N GLY A 185 -13.96 -9.99 8.17
CA GLY A 185 -13.60 -9.87 6.76
C GLY A 185 -13.71 -8.44 6.21
N CYS A 186 -13.74 -7.40 7.05
CA CYS A 186 -13.82 -6.01 6.63
C CYS A 186 -12.60 -5.60 5.78
N ARG A 187 -12.74 -4.54 4.98
CA ARG A 187 -11.57 -4.02 4.24
C ARG A 187 -10.60 -3.36 5.20
N PRO A 188 -9.27 -3.43 4.94
CA PRO A 188 -8.28 -2.77 5.79
C PRO A 188 -8.60 -1.31 6.11
N GLN A 189 -9.07 -0.55 5.13
CA GLN A 189 -9.45 0.84 5.34
C GLN A 189 -10.71 1.01 6.19
N GLU A 190 -11.59 0.02 6.24
CA GLU A 190 -12.79 0.04 7.07
C GLU A 190 -12.39 -0.14 8.55
N SER A 191 -11.54 -1.13 8.88
CA SER A 191 -11.04 -1.29 10.24
C SER A 191 -10.18 -0.12 10.73
N LEU A 192 -9.44 0.55 9.83
CA LEU A 192 -8.60 1.69 10.21
C LEU A 192 -9.35 3.01 10.38
N ARG A 193 -10.59 3.10 9.89
CA ARG A 193 -11.40 4.34 9.83
C ARG A 193 -12.73 4.24 10.56
N VAL A 194 -13.01 3.15 11.25
CA VAL A 194 -14.22 3.03 12.04
C VAL A 194 -14.11 3.96 13.24
N VAL A 195 -15.16 4.76 13.47
CA VAL A 195 -15.34 5.67 14.60
C VAL A 195 -16.55 5.24 15.42
N GLY A 196 -16.65 5.72 16.66
CA GLY A 196 -17.73 5.34 17.56
C GLY A 196 -19.15 5.52 16.97
N GLU A 197 -19.36 6.62 16.26
CA GLU A 197 -20.65 6.93 15.61
C GLU A 197 -21.10 5.88 14.57
N TYR A 198 -20.19 5.05 14.06
CA TYR A 198 -20.52 4.01 13.09
C TYR A 198 -20.90 2.69 13.74
N VAL A 199 -20.76 2.55 15.06
CA VAL A 199 -21.04 1.30 15.77
C VAL A 199 -22.47 1.26 16.23
N ASP A 200 -23.24 0.34 15.64
CA ASP A 200 -24.57 -0.03 16.08
C ASP A 200 -24.45 -1.32 16.94
N ALA A 201 -24.13 -1.12 18.22
CA ALA A 201 -23.89 -2.22 19.16
C ALA A 201 -25.13 -3.11 19.34
N LYS A 202 -26.34 -2.52 19.31
CA LYS A 202 -27.62 -3.26 19.46
C LYS A 202 -27.80 -4.31 18.36
N ASN A 203 -27.38 -4.00 17.14
CA ASN A 203 -27.54 -4.89 15.98
C ASN A 203 -26.21 -5.52 15.56
N ALA A 204 -25.19 -5.45 16.41
CA ALA A 204 -23.85 -6.03 16.19
C ALA A 204 -23.28 -5.69 14.79
N ARG A 205 -23.17 -4.41 14.47
CA ARG A 205 -22.68 -3.98 13.14
C ARG A 205 -22.03 -2.60 13.16
N TRP A 206 -21.18 -2.37 12.16
CA TRP A 206 -20.71 -1.04 11.82
C TRP A 206 -21.44 -0.52 10.58
N ILE A 207 -21.82 0.76 10.57
CA ILE A 207 -22.54 1.41 9.47
C ILE A 207 -21.69 2.60 8.99
N PHE A 208 -20.95 2.41 7.92
CA PHE A 208 -20.23 3.52 7.27
C PHE A 208 -21.22 4.32 6.41
N PRO A 209 -21.32 5.64 6.61
CA PRO A 209 -22.16 6.49 5.79
C PRO A 209 -21.80 6.38 4.31
N GLN A 210 -22.80 6.59 3.44
CA GLN A 210 -22.63 6.50 1.98
C GLN A 210 -21.41 7.26 1.47
N MET A 211 -21.17 8.48 1.95
CA MET A 211 -20.06 9.34 1.54
C MET A 211 -18.68 8.79 1.95
N LYS A 212 -18.62 7.96 2.97
CA LYS A 212 -17.40 7.31 3.47
C LYS A 212 -17.23 5.89 2.92
N SER A 213 -18.24 5.34 2.24
CA SER A 213 -18.16 4.02 1.62
C SER A 213 -17.42 4.05 0.29
N LYS A 214 -16.79 2.92 -0.10
CA LYS A 214 -16.12 2.80 -1.39
C LYS A 214 -17.12 2.92 -2.54
N GLY A 215 -16.96 3.96 -3.35
CA GLY A 215 -17.82 4.24 -4.51
C GLY A 215 -19.05 5.07 -4.20
N LYS A 216 -19.27 5.50 -2.96
CA LYS A 216 -20.26 6.52 -2.51
C LYS A 216 -21.68 6.32 -3.04
N LYS A 217 -22.12 5.06 -3.27
CA LYS A 217 -23.45 4.75 -3.82
C LYS A 217 -24.45 4.27 -2.78
N SER A 218 -23.98 3.65 -1.69
CA SER A 218 -24.79 3.14 -0.59
C SER A 218 -23.96 3.09 0.68
N PRO A 219 -24.57 3.09 1.87
CA PRO A 219 -23.89 2.81 3.12
C PRO A 219 -23.19 1.45 3.06
N ARG A 220 -22.10 1.31 3.79
CA ARG A 220 -21.40 0.03 3.95
C ARG A 220 -21.68 -0.52 5.35
N ILE A 221 -22.31 -1.67 5.42
CA ILE A 221 -22.59 -2.37 6.67
C ILE A 221 -21.58 -3.52 6.84
N ILE A 222 -21.02 -3.66 8.03
CA ILE A 222 -20.14 -4.74 8.44
C ILE A 222 -20.78 -5.37 9.68
N TYR A 223 -21.14 -6.63 9.58
CA TYR A 223 -21.67 -7.39 10.70
C TYR A 223 -20.54 -7.92 11.56
N LEU A 224 -20.75 -7.87 12.87
CA LEU A 224 -19.79 -8.28 13.89
C LEU A 224 -20.26 -9.60 14.49
N ASN A 225 -19.34 -10.53 14.68
CA ASN A 225 -19.57 -11.64 15.60
C ASN A 225 -19.27 -11.19 17.04
N ASP A 226 -19.54 -12.06 18.01
CA ASP A 226 -19.43 -11.72 19.43
C ASP A 226 -18.04 -11.16 19.79
N SER A 227 -16.96 -11.81 19.33
CA SER A 227 -15.60 -11.36 19.60
C SER A 227 -15.30 -9.95 19.02
N ALA A 228 -15.77 -9.66 17.81
CA ALA A 228 -15.58 -8.35 17.19
C ALA A 228 -16.45 -7.28 17.83
N LEU A 229 -17.65 -7.66 18.31
CA LEU A 229 -18.55 -6.79 19.06
C LEU A 229 -17.95 -6.42 20.43
N ASP A 230 -17.48 -7.41 21.19
CA ASP A 230 -16.82 -7.19 22.49
C ASP A 230 -15.62 -6.26 22.38
N ILE A 231 -14.78 -6.47 21.35
CA ILE A 231 -13.65 -5.57 21.07
C ILE A 231 -14.16 -4.15 20.75
N SER A 232 -15.19 -4.04 19.92
CA SER A 232 -15.76 -2.74 19.53
C SER A 232 -16.34 -2.00 20.75
N ASN A 233 -17.10 -2.67 21.62
CA ASN A 233 -17.68 -2.09 22.82
C ASN A 233 -16.58 -1.61 23.78
N ARG A 234 -15.59 -2.43 24.04
CA ARG A 234 -14.46 -2.06 24.90
C ARG A 234 -13.70 -0.86 24.35
N LEU A 235 -13.48 -0.78 23.03
CA LEU A 235 -12.82 0.35 22.41
C LEU A 235 -13.68 1.62 22.40
N LEU A 236 -15.02 1.49 22.34
CA LEU A 236 -15.96 2.61 22.51
C LEU A 236 -15.85 3.23 23.92
N ASP A 237 -15.77 2.38 24.95
CA ASP A 237 -15.62 2.84 26.34
C ASP A 237 -14.28 3.55 26.55
N GLU A 238 -13.23 3.09 25.84
CA GLU A 238 -11.88 3.69 25.95
C GLU A 238 -11.74 4.97 25.08
N PHE A 239 -12.39 5.03 23.90
CA PHE A 239 -12.25 6.14 22.94
C PHE A 239 -13.61 6.64 22.48
N GLN A 240 -14.07 7.76 23.04
CA GLN A 240 -15.34 8.38 22.70
C GLN A 240 -15.31 9.12 21.36
N GLU A 241 -14.14 9.59 20.92
CA GLU A 241 -13.96 10.36 19.68
C GLU A 241 -12.86 9.79 18.79
N GLY A 242 -13.01 9.97 17.47
CA GLY A 242 -12.05 9.54 16.46
C GLY A 242 -12.07 8.04 16.21
N GLU A 243 -11.02 7.55 15.54
CA GLU A 243 -10.91 6.14 15.14
C GLU A 243 -10.76 5.22 16.37
N LEU A 244 -11.46 4.07 16.34
CA LEU A 244 -11.44 3.10 17.42
C LEU A 244 -10.09 2.38 17.55
N PHE A 245 -9.52 1.93 16.42
CA PHE A 245 -8.27 1.17 16.43
C PHE A 245 -7.07 2.11 16.44
N ARG A 246 -6.39 2.18 17.59
CA ARG A 246 -5.23 3.05 17.83
C ARG A 246 -4.00 2.25 18.25
N ASN A 247 -2.84 2.83 18.05
CA ASN A 247 -1.58 2.26 18.51
C ASN A 247 -1.35 2.53 20.01
N ALA A 248 -0.26 2.00 20.57
CA ALA A 248 0.08 2.18 21.97
C ALA A 248 0.28 3.66 22.40
N ALA A 249 0.53 4.56 21.45
CA ALA A 249 0.63 6.00 21.70
C ALA A 249 -0.71 6.75 21.53
N GLY A 250 -1.84 6.02 21.43
CA GLY A 250 -3.19 6.59 21.27
C GLY A 250 -3.49 7.17 19.89
N ARG A 251 -2.61 7.01 18.91
CA ARG A 251 -2.81 7.51 17.54
C ARG A 251 -3.47 6.44 16.67
N ALA A 252 -4.40 6.84 15.80
CA ALA A 252 -5.02 5.96 14.82
C ALA A 252 -3.97 5.19 13.99
N TRP A 253 -4.29 3.95 13.66
CA TRP A 253 -3.44 3.16 12.78
C TRP A 253 -3.51 3.68 11.34
N THR A 254 -2.36 3.86 10.72
CA THR A 254 -2.25 4.09 9.28
C THR A 254 -1.84 2.81 8.55
N THR A 255 -2.11 2.75 7.25
CA THR A 255 -1.71 1.60 6.41
C THR A 255 -0.20 1.33 6.50
N GLU A 256 0.60 2.39 6.49
CA GLU A 256 2.07 2.31 6.57
C GLU A 256 2.52 1.75 7.93
N ALA A 257 1.91 2.26 9.02
CA ALA A 257 2.22 1.78 10.37
C ALA A 257 1.87 0.29 10.54
N VAL A 258 0.71 -0.13 10.05
CA VAL A 258 0.28 -1.54 10.05
C VAL A 258 1.25 -2.40 9.25
N ASN A 259 1.62 -2.00 8.04
CA ASN A 259 2.59 -2.73 7.21
C ASN A 259 3.95 -2.83 7.89
N CYS A 260 4.43 -1.78 8.55
CA CYS A 260 5.66 -1.82 9.34
C CYS A 260 5.59 -2.81 10.51
N VAL A 261 4.41 -2.96 11.14
CA VAL A 261 4.24 -3.96 12.22
C VAL A 261 4.25 -5.38 11.63
N PHE A 262 3.55 -5.63 10.53
CA PHE A 262 3.60 -6.94 9.84
C PHE A 262 5.03 -7.30 9.41
N ASP A 263 5.80 -6.37 8.88
CA ASP A 263 7.21 -6.60 8.54
C ASP A 263 8.05 -7.02 9.77
N ARG A 264 7.78 -6.41 10.93
CA ARG A 264 8.46 -6.79 12.18
C ARG A 264 8.03 -8.15 12.69
N ILE A 265 6.75 -8.49 12.56
CA ILE A 265 6.21 -9.81 12.91
C ILE A 265 6.84 -10.86 12.01
N GLN A 266 6.89 -10.67 10.70
CA GLN A 266 7.52 -11.57 9.75
C GLN A 266 8.98 -11.86 10.14
N VAL A 267 9.74 -10.80 10.48
CA VAL A 267 11.13 -10.98 10.94
C VAL A 267 11.22 -11.78 12.25
N ARG A 268 10.30 -11.57 13.21
CA ARG A 268 10.30 -12.35 14.47
C ARG A 268 9.99 -13.81 14.22
N MET A 269 8.97 -14.10 13.43
CA MET A 269 8.60 -15.47 13.05
C MET A 269 9.76 -16.16 12.34
N GLY A 270 10.34 -15.49 11.33
CA GLY A 270 11.46 -16.05 10.58
C GLY A 270 12.71 -16.27 11.42
N LYS A 271 13.00 -15.41 12.38
CA LYS A 271 14.10 -15.65 13.32
C LYS A 271 13.89 -16.91 14.16
N LYS A 272 12.67 -17.13 14.65
CA LYS A 272 12.34 -18.35 15.38
C LYS A 272 12.51 -19.61 14.52
N ILE A 273 12.13 -19.53 13.23
CA ILE A 273 12.36 -20.62 12.27
C ILE A 273 13.86 -20.84 12.06
N LEU A 274 14.63 -19.78 11.79
CA LEU A 274 16.08 -19.87 11.60
C LEU A 274 16.80 -20.42 12.83
N GLU A 275 16.35 -20.06 14.04
CA GLU A 275 16.87 -20.60 15.31
C GLU A 275 16.61 -22.11 15.43
N SER A 276 15.39 -22.56 15.11
CA SER A 276 15.05 -24.00 15.14
C SER A 276 15.84 -24.80 14.09
N GLU A 277 16.12 -24.21 12.93
CA GLU A 277 16.92 -24.82 11.86
C GLU A 277 18.43 -24.62 12.04
N LYS A 278 18.86 -23.90 13.08
CA LYS A 278 20.27 -23.53 13.37
C LYS A 278 20.93 -22.81 12.17
N LYS A 279 20.16 -22.06 11.38
CA LYS A 279 20.65 -21.31 10.24
C LYS A 279 21.09 -19.91 10.64
N GLN A 280 22.29 -19.51 10.23
CA GLN A 280 22.85 -18.16 10.42
C GLN A 280 23.61 -17.72 9.16
N PRO A 281 23.73 -16.40 8.94
CA PRO A 281 24.59 -15.90 7.88
C PRO A 281 26.03 -16.35 8.08
N SER A 282 26.68 -16.79 7.03
CA SER A 282 28.10 -17.20 7.06
C SER A 282 29.02 -15.98 7.20
N GLU A 283 30.23 -16.22 7.69
CA GLU A 283 31.24 -15.16 7.84
C GLU A 283 31.59 -14.47 6.50
N ASN A 284 31.60 -15.24 5.40
CA ASN A 284 31.89 -14.74 4.07
C ASN A 284 30.74 -13.81 3.57
N GLU A 285 29.49 -14.16 3.82
CA GLU A 285 28.33 -13.31 3.51
C GLU A 285 28.36 -12.03 4.33
N ILE A 286 28.66 -12.12 5.62
CA ILE A 286 28.80 -10.94 6.50
C ILE A 286 29.93 -10.02 5.98
N ALA A 287 31.09 -10.56 5.66
CA ALA A 287 32.23 -9.78 5.15
C ALA A 287 31.90 -9.11 3.80
N SER A 288 31.23 -9.82 2.90
CA SER A 288 30.77 -9.27 1.62
C SER A 288 29.73 -8.16 1.83
N PHE A 289 28.75 -8.39 2.70
CA PHE A 289 27.69 -7.42 2.98
C PHE A 289 28.22 -6.13 3.65
N VAL A 290 29.27 -6.24 4.49
CA VAL A 290 29.93 -5.07 5.10
C VAL A 290 30.40 -4.07 4.04
N LYS A 291 30.89 -4.54 2.88
CA LYS A 291 31.35 -3.68 1.77
C LYS A 291 30.23 -2.84 1.16
N THR A 292 28.97 -3.26 1.31
CA THR A 292 27.79 -2.54 0.77
C THR A 292 27.22 -1.52 1.75
N LEU A 293 27.66 -1.51 3.01
CA LEU A 293 27.13 -0.64 4.04
C LEU A 293 27.73 0.77 3.98
N ALA A 294 26.91 1.79 4.28
CA ALA A 294 27.41 3.14 4.47
C ALA A 294 28.44 3.17 5.62
N PRO A 295 29.66 3.67 5.39
CA PRO A 295 30.73 3.67 6.38
C PRO A 295 30.50 4.66 7.53
N THR A 296 29.53 5.55 7.40
CA THR A 296 29.21 6.59 8.38
C THR A 296 27.83 6.43 8.97
N LYS A 297 27.62 6.95 10.17
CA LYS A 297 26.31 7.10 10.81
C LYS A 297 26.20 8.46 11.48
N THR A 298 24.98 8.98 11.59
CA THR A 298 24.71 10.24 12.31
C THR A 298 24.29 9.92 13.75
N VAL A 299 25.02 10.49 14.71
CA VAL A 299 24.70 10.39 16.15
C VAL A 299 24.55 11.81 16.70
N LYS A 300 23.39 12.12 17.27
CA LYS A 300 23.07 13.46 17.80
C LYS A 300 23.35 14.60 16.78
N GLY A 301 23.05 14.36 15.51
CA GLY A 301 23.26 15.34 14.43
C GLY A 301 24.70 15.41 13.86
N VAL A 302 25.67 14.69 14.44
CA VAL A 302 27.05 14.65 13.97
C VAL A 302 27.33 13.35 13.21
N ALA A 303 27.89 13.47 12.02
CA ALA A 303 28.32 12.32 11.24
C ALA A 303 29.64 11.76 11.79
N ARG A 304 29.69 10.46 12.05
CA ARG A 304 30.91 9.76 12.45
C ARG A 304 31.11 8.46 11.67
N LYS A 305 32.33 8.02 11.50
CA LYS A 305 32.66 6.70 10.94
C LYS A 305 32.20 5.59 11.90
N LYS A 306 31.65 4.53 11.33
CA LYS A 306 31.35 3.30 12.06
C LYS A 306 32.64 2.51 12.31
N ARG A 307 32.75 1.92 13.49
CA ARG A 307 33.86 0.99 13.80
C ARG A 307 33.66 -0.33 13.05
N PRO A 308 34.69 -1.11 12.71
CA PRO A 308 34.56 -2.41 12.03
C PRO A 308 33.56 -3.35 12.71
N ALA A 309 33.57 -3.41 14.04
CA ALA A 309 32.61 -4.21 14.81
C ALA A 309 31.15 -3.75 14.62
N GLU A 310 30.89 -2.43 14.52
CA GLU A 310 29.55 -1.90 14.27
C GLU A 310 29.05 -2.28 12.87
N LEU A 311 29.94 -2.20 11.86
CA LEU A 311 29.59 -2.62 10.49
C LEU A 311 29.28 -4.11 10.43
N ARG A 312 30.09 -4.94 11.10
CA ARG A 312 29.85 -6.40 11.17
C ARG A 312 28.54 -6.74 11.86
N CYS A 313 28.24 -6.12 13.01
CA CYS A 313 26.98 -6.31 13.71
C CYS A 313 25.78 -5.84 12.86
N GLU A 314 25.90 -4.72 12.17
CA GLU A 314 24.87 -4.23 11.28
C GLU A 314 24.65 -5.17 10.10
N ALA A 315 25.72 -5.67 9.47
CA ALA A 315 25.66 -6.65 8.39
C ALA A 315 24.97 -7.94 8.84
N LYS A 316 25.45 -8.54 9.94
CA LYS A 316 24.84 -9.77 10.51
C LYS A 316 23.36 -9.58 10.78
N ARG A 317 22.97 -8.47 11.43
CA ARG A 317 21.55 -8.16 11.72
C ARG A 317 20.72 -8.02 10.44
N LYS A 318 21.23 -7.30 9.43
CA LYS A 318 20.50 -7.09 8.15
C LYS A 318 20.35 -8.40 7.38
N LEU A 319 21.40 -9.20 7.27
CA LEU A 319 21.37 -10.52 6.63
C LEU A 319 20.41 -11.46 7.35
N THR A 320 20.49 -11.57 8.69
CA THR A 320 19.55 -12.37 9.46
C THR A 320 18.10 -11.93 9.23
N ASN A 321 17.84 -10.61 9.16
CA ASN A 321 16.49 -10.12 8.87
C ASN A 321 16.05 -10.43 7.43
N GLN A 322 16.95 -10.42 6.45
CA GLN A 322 16.65 -10.83 5.07
C GLN A 322 16.33 -12.32 5.00
N MET A 323 17.15 -13.18 5.59
CA MET A 323 16.91 -14.63 5.69
C MET A 323 15.57 -14.91 6.40
N ALA A 324 15.31 -14.23 7.51
CA ALA A 324 14.06 -14.37 8.25
C ALA A 324 12.84 -14.00 7.39
N LYS A 325 12.91 -12.95 6.59
CA LYS A 325 11.84 -12.58 5.65
C LYS A 325 11.63 -13.58 4.51
N GLN A 326 12.65 -14.36 4.16
CA GLN A 326 12.54 -15.39 3.13
C GLN A 326 11.84 -16.65 3.61
N VAL A 327 12.08 -17.05 4.89
CA VAL A 327 11.54 -18.29 5.45
C VAL A 327 10.15 -18.11 6.10
N ALA A 328 9.80 -16.91 6.53
CA ALA A 328 8.50 -16.66 7.17
C ALA A 328 7.46 -16.11 6.16
N PRO A 329 6.20 -16.52 6.29
CA PRO A 329 5.12 -16.00 5.47
C PRO A 329 4.92 -14.50 5.69
N ARG A 330 4.47 -13.82 4.64
CA ARG A 330 4.15 -12.40 4.69
C ARG A 330 2.66 -12.20 4.78
N TYR A 331 2.18 -11.73 5.94
CA TYR A 331 0.79 -11.41 6.18
C TYR A 331 0.46 -9.94 5.95
N SER A 332 -0.83 -9.66 5.82
CA SER A 332 -1.41 -8.32 5.72
C SER A 332 -2.86 -8.36 6.21
N LEU A 333 -3.46 -7.21 6.52
CA LEU A 333 -4.90 -7.17 6.80
C LEU A 333 -5.73 -7.70 5.61
N TYR A 334 -5.20 -7.56 4.39
CA TYR A 334 -5.89 -8.05 3.20
C TYR A 334 -5.89 -9.58 3.12
N SER A 335 -4.80 -10.24 3.53
CA SER A 335 -4.77 -11.72 3.64
C SER A 335 -5.75 -12.23 4.69
N LEU A 336 -5.90 -11.56 5.83
CA LEU A 336 -6.90 -11.92 6.84
C LEU A 336 -8.33 -11.81 6.30
N ARG A 337 -8.63 -10.75 5.56
CA ARG A 337 -9.92 -10.62 4.87
C ARG A 337 -10.17 -11.73 3.83
N HIS A 338 -9.15 -12.12 3.07
CA HIS A 338 -9.26 -13.26 2.15
C HIS A 338 -9.52 -14.56 2.89
N SER A 339 -8.84 -14.76 4.02
CA SER A 339 -9.03 -15.95 4.84
C SER A 339 -10.45 -16.04 5.41
N TRP A 340 -11.03 -14.91 5.83
CA TRP A 340 -12.42 -14.85 6.25
C TRP A 340 -13.36 -15.34 5.14
N ALA A 341 -13.17 -14.87 3.91
CA ALA A 341 -14.01 -15.30 2.77
C ALA A 341 -13.86 -16.79 2.48
N THR A 342 -12.61 -17.30 2.50
CA THR A 342 -12.33 -18.73 2.30
C THR A 342 -12.97 -19.57 3.42
N ASN A 343 -12.86 -19.13 4.68
CA ASN A 343 -13.49 -19.81 5.82
C ASN A 343 -15.02 -19.80 5.69
N ALA A 344 -15.63 -18.66 5.34
CA ALA A 344 -17.08 -18.57 5.15
C ALA A 344 -17.57 -19.58 4.10
N LEU A 345 -16.86 -19.69 2.98
CA LEU A 345 -17.19 -20.67 1.92
C LEU A 345 -16.94 -22.12 2.36
N LYS A 346 -15.90 -22.39 3.19
CA LYS A 346 -15.66 -23.71 3.77
C LYS A 346 -16.75 -24.12 4.76
N HIS A 347 -17.42 -23.15 5.39
CA HIS A 347 -18.56 -23.38 6.29
C HIS A 347 -19.89 -23.33 5.53
N ASP A 348 -19.87 -23.57 4.24
CA ASP A 348 -21.06 -23.68 3.37
C ASP A 348 -21.95 -22.42 3.33
N ILE A 349 -21.40 -21.25 3.67
CA ILE A 349 -22.12 -19.99 3.43
C ILE A 349 -22.14 -19.73 1.93
N ASP A 350 -23.33 -19.48 1.40
CA ASP A 350 -23.49 -19.28 -0.04
C ASP A 350 -22.66 -18.09 -0.56
N PRO A 351 -22.09 -18.19 -1.77
CA PRO A 351 -21.21 -17.16 -2.31
C PRO A 351 -21.81 -15.79 -2.46
N LEU A 352 -23.11 -15.70 -2.74
CA LEU A 352 -23.79 -14.41 -2.86
C LEU A 352 -23.84 -13.72 -1.50
N THR A 353 -24.17 -14.46 -0.46
CA THR A 353 -24.16 -13.97 0.93
C THR A 353 -22.74 -13.54 1.34
N VAL A 354 -21.71 -14.35 1.04
CA VAL A 354 -20.30 -13.96 1.30
C VAL A 354 -19.94 -12.68 0.55
N ALA A 355 -20.35 -12.54 -0.72
CA ALA A 355 -20.13 -11.32 -1.51
C ALA A 355 -20.77 -10.09 -0.86
N LEU A 356 -22.02 -10.23 -0.42
CA LEU A 356 -22.77 -9.16 0.25
C LEU A 356 -22.09 -8.76 1.57
N LEU A 357 -21.75 -9.71 2.42
CA LEU A 357 -21.05 -9.48 3.69
C LEU A 357 -19.70 -8.79 3.45
N MET A 358 -18.94 -9.21 2.45
CA MET A 358 -17.70 -8.54 2.05
C MET A 358 -17.94 -7.17 1.39
N GLY A 359 -19.15 -6.83 1.00
CA GLY A 359 -19.48 -5.60 0.26
C GLY A 359 -18.89 -5.59 -1.15
N HIS A 360 -18.88 -6.72 -1.82
CA HIS A 360 -18.57 -6.81 -3.24
C HIS A 360 -19.78 -6.39 -4.05
N LYS A 361 -19.58 -5.53 -5.06
CA LYS A 361 -20.65 -5.13 -5.99
C LYS A 361 -20.91 -6.18 -7.07
N ASP A 362 -19.87 -6.94 -7.36
CA ASP A 362 -19.85 -7.99 -8.38
C ASP A 362 -19.49 -9.33 -7.70
N PRO A 363 -20.44 -10.27 -7.62
CA PRO A 363 -20.20 -11.59 -7.07
C PRO A 363 -19.08 -12.35 -7.78
N SER A 364 -18.80 -12.04 -9.05
CA SER A 364 -17.69 -12.67 -9.81
C SER A 364 -16.33 -12.49 -9.15
N MET A 365 -16.19 -11.48 -8.28
CA MET A 365 -14.99 -11.30 -7.46
C MET A 365 -14.72 -12.50 -6.54
N LEU A 366 -15.76 -13.21 -6.13
CA LEU A 366 -15.64 -14.42 -5.31
C LEU A 366 -15.30 -15.67 -6.13
N ALA A 367 -15.60 -15.71 -7.41
CA ALA A 367 -15.21 -16.82 -8.27
C ALA A 367 -13.70 -17.11 -8.17
N ARG A 368 -12.91 -16.09 -7.88
CA ARG A 368 -11.47 -16.19 -7.64
C ARG A 368 -11.11 -16.86 -6.30
N VAL A 369 -11.92 -16.69 -5.28
CA VAL A 369 -11.78 -17.39 -3.98
C VAL A 369 -12.21 -18.83 -4.17
N TYR A 370 -13.26 -19.09 -4.98
CA TYR A 370 -13.69 -20.43 -5.35
C TYR A 370 -12.61 -21.24 -6.10
N GLN A 371 -11.75 -20.59 -6.88
CA GLN A 371 -10.65 -21.29 -7.56
C GLN A 371 -9.74 -22.05 -6.57
N HIS A 372 -9.55 -21.53 -5.34
CA HIS A 372 -8.79 -22.25 -4.30
C HIS A 372 -9.54 -23.47 -3.79
N LEU A 373 -10.84 -23.33 -3.58
CA LEU A 373 -11.67 -24.45 -3.11
C LEU A 373 -11.86 -25.50 -4.21
N SER A 374 -11.87 -25.12 -5.50
CA SER A 374 -11.93 -26.07 -6.61
C SER A 374 -10.70 -26.98 -6.71
N HIS A 375 -9.59 -26.59 -6.11
CA HIS A 375 -8.40 -27.43 -5.99
C HIS A 375 -8.38 -28.30 -4.72
N SER A 376 -9.42 -28.22 -3.86
CA SER A 376 -9.60 -29.11 -2.71
C SER A 376 -10.50 -30.28 -3.12
N PRO A 377 -9.96 -31.50 -3.35
CA PRO A 377 -10.76 -32.64 -3.79
C PRO A 377 -11.88 -33.02 -2.82
N ASP A 378 -11.59 -32.94 -1.49
CA ASP A 378 -12.55 -33.26 -0.45
C ASP A 378 -13.74 -32.31 -0.45
N HIS A 379 -13.47 -31.00 -0.50
CA HIS A 379 -14.53 -29.98 -0.59
C HIS A 379 -15.39 -30.19 -1.84
N MET A 380 -14.76 -30.37 -3.01
CA MET A 380 -15.50 -30.52 -4.26
C MET A 380 -16.31 -31.82 -4.28
N ARG A 381 -15.80 -32.91 -3.70
CA ARG A 381 -16.52 -34.18 -3.55
C ARG A 381 -17.74 -34.04 -2.65
N GLU A 382 -17.60 -33.31 -1.54
CA GLU A 382 -18.70 -33.00 -0.63
C GLU A 382 -19.79 -32.17 -1.32
N GLN A 383 -19.39 -31.10 -2.02
CA GLN A 383 -20.35 -30.28 -2.79
C GLN A 383 -21.07 -31.08 -3.89
N ALA A 384 -20.34 -31.98 -4.57
CA ALA A 384 -20.96 -32.86 -5.56
C ALA A 384 -22.00 -33.82 -4.96
N ARG A 385 -21.72 -34.35 -3.76
CA ARG A 385 -22.70 -35.18 -3.01
C ARG A 385 -23.93 -34.37 -2.59
N LYS A 386 -23.74 -33.19 -2.01
CA LYS A 386 -24.83 -32.29 -1.66
C LYS A 386 -25.71 -31.92 -2.85
N ALA A 387 -25.11 -31.70 -4.03
CA ALA A 387 -25.84 -31.39 -5.26
C ALA A 387 -26.76 -32.50 -5.76
N THR A 388 -26.48 -33.74 -5.41
CA THR A 388 -27.27 -34.92 -5.79
C THR A 388 -28.18 -35.43 -4.69
N GLY A 389 -28.18 -34.76 -3.52
CA GLY A 389 -28.98 -35.20 -2.36
C GLY A 389 -28.51 -36.49 -1.72
N ALA A 390 -27.25 -36.89 -1.97
CA ALA A 390 -26.65 -38.13 -1.49
C ALA A 390 -25.82 -37.88 -0.23
#